data_2c30805fb36546d8357f31c387f3a31e
#
_entry.id   2c30805fb36546d8357f31c387f3a31e
#
_cell.length_a   1.000
_cell.length_b   1.000
_cell.length_c   1.000
_cell.angle_alpha   90.00
_cell.angle_beta   90.00
_cell.angle_gamma   90.00
#
_symmetry.space_group_name_H-M   'P 1'
#
loop_
_entity.id
_entity.type
_entity.pdbx_description
1 polymer ?
#
loop_
_entity_poly.entity_id
_entity_poly.type
_entity_poly.pdbx_seq_one_letter_code
_entity_poly.pdbx_strand_id
1 'polypeptide(L)'
;MAKQLKKWQSWALFGGSMIAVFLLGLLVSSLMERRAEVASVFNNKRTEFTDSIIAQNEKFKADYPREYETWSMTEDTTFASKYNSSQEVDVLEQRPEMVILWAGYAFSRHYNTPRGHKHALEDMRKILRTGNPGIFIGADSIAADMQPATCWTCKGPDVPRMMRELSETKSVFDPANFYAKKWSELGAEEVNPIGCSDCHDARTMDLRPARPAIYEAFANSGKNLRNATHQEMRSLVCAQCHVEYYFIKPDDPNNPGKANYLVFPQHYGLTCEDAEHYYDSIGFYDYIHPLSKTKILKAQHPGWEMSQQGIHAQRGVSCADCHMPYKQDGGVKFSDHQIMSPLAKIDRTCQVCHRQDAEVLRQNVYDRQEKCNEVRDRAEQELARAHFETKFIIDKGATDAELAPIQALLRKSQWRWDYAIASHGATFHAPQEVIRLLSHSVDYAQQARLLIARVAAKHGHMGEIPVPDYSTKAKAQAAIGLDMNMLNQNKRRFLDEIVPKWIMDAKKNGKLIEI
;
A
#
# COMPACT_ATOMS: atom_id res chain seq x y z
N MET A 1 78.93 -18.93 13.79
CA MET A 1 78.33 -19.78 14.84
C MET A 1 76.81 -19.52 14.87
N ALA A 2 75.98 -20.44 14.40
CA ALA A 2 74.54 -20.33 14.52
C ALA A 2 74.13 -20.58 15.98
N LYS A 3 73.50 -19.62 16.61
CA LYS A 3 73.01 -19.70 17.99
C LYS A 3 71.90 -20.80 18.04
N GLN A 4 72.17 -21.90 18.72
CA GLN A 4 71.17 -22.96 18.93
C GLN A 4 70.02 -22.40 19.74
N LEU A 5 68.81 -22.49 19.19
CA LEU A 5 67.59 -22.11 19.85
C LEU A 5 67.33 -23.02 21.06
N LYS A 6 66.84 -22.45 22.17
CA LYS A 6 66.36 -23.24 23.32
C LYS A 6 65.14 -24.09 22.92
N LYS A 7 65.03 -25.31 23.45
CA LYS A 7 63.91 -26.25 23.12
C LYS A 7 62.55 -25.61 23.11
N TRP A 8 62.22 -24.75 24.07
CA TRP A 8 60.93 -24.06 24.12
C TRP A 8 60.73 -23.05 22.96
N GLN A 9 61.83 -22.40 22.49
CA GLN A 9 61.80 -21.49 21.35
C GLN A 9 61.50 -22.24 20.04
N SER A 10 62.06 -23.46 19.90
CA SER A 10 61.76 -24.31 18.75
C SER A 10 60.29 -24.77 18.74
N TRP A 11 59.72 -25.12 19.90
CA TRP A 11 58.32 -25.46 20.02
C TRP A 11 57.39 -24.26 19.79
N ALA A 12 57.75 -23.07 20.26
CA ALA A 12 57.00 -21.85 20.02
C ALA A 12 57.00 -21.45 18.52
N LEU A 13 58.19 -21.58 17.86
CA LEU A 13 58.30 -21.38 16.42
C LEU A 13 57.48 -22.40 15.62
N PHE A 14 57.50 -23.67 16.00
CA PHE A 14 56.72 -24.72 15.37
C PHE A 14 55.21 -24.46 15.55
N GLY A 15 54.76 -24.19 16.76
CA GLY A 15 53.34 -23.85 17.03
C GLY A 15 52.89 -22.60 16.29
N GLY A 16 53.71 -21.54 16.28
CA GLY A 16 53.42 -20.32 15.53
C GLY A 16 53.32 -20.53 14.01
N SER A 17 54.27 -21.35 13.45
CA SER A 17 54.19 -21.68 12.02
C SER A 17 52.97 -22.52 11.65
N MET A 18 52.59 -23.48 12.50
CA MET A 18 51.36 -24.27 12.30
C MET A 18 50.09 -23.41 12.31
N ILE A 19 50.00 -22.47 13.26
CA ILE A 19 48.87 -21.50 13.32
C ILE A 19 48.86 -20.61 12.08
N ALA A 20 50.01 -20.09 11.65
CA ALA A 20 50.12 -19.26 10.46
C ALA A 20 49.69 -20.00 9.19
N VAL A 21 50.13 -21.26 9.01
CA VAL A 21 49.74 -22.11 7.88
C VAL A 21 48.23 -22.42 7.91
N PHE A 22 47.71 -22.70 9.09
CA PHE A 22 46.24 -22.93 9.26
C PHE A 22 45.43 -21.69 8.89
N LEU A 23 45.82 -20.51 9.39
CA LEU A 23 45.15 -19.24 9.06
C LEU A 23 45.27 -18.90 7.57
N LEU A 24 46.41 -19.16 6.96
CA LEU A 24 46.61 -18.99 5.52
C LEU A 24 45.74 -19.95 4.73
N GLY A 25 45.60 -21.20 5.16
CA GLY A 25 44.69 -22.19 4.57
C GLY A 25 43.24 -21.75 4.62
N LEU A 26 42.77 -21.23 5.76
CA LEU A 26 41.43 -20.66 5.89
C LEU A 26 41.23 -19.45 4.98
N LEU A 27 42.21 -18.56 4.87
CA LEU A 27 42.15 -17.40 3.98
C LEU A 27 42.03 -17.82 2.51
N VAL A 28 42.88 -18.78 2.08
CA VAL A 28 42.85 -19.31 0.70
C VAL A 28 41.55 -20.01 0.42
N SER A 29 41.01 -20.83 1.33
CA SER A 29 39.72 -21.49 1.20
C SER A 29 38.60 -20.47 1.03
N SER A 30 38.56 -19.45 1.90
CA SER A 30 37.58 -18.36 1.82
C SER A 30 37.67 -17.57 0.49
N LEU A 31 38.87 -17.33 -0.02
CA LEU A 31 39.05 -16.65 -1.31
C LEU A 31 38.63 -17.54 -2.49
N MET A 32 38.85 -18.85 -2.42
CA MET A 32 38.43 -19.80 -3.44
C MET A 32 36.90 -19.95 -3.47
N GLU A 33 36.28 -20.05 -2.31
CA GLU A 33 34.81 -20.08 -2.18
C GLU A 33 34.17 -18.80 -2.78
N ARG A 34 34.68 -17.63 -2.43
CA ARG A 34 34.23 -16.35 -2.98
C ARG A 34 34.39 -16.29 -4.52
N ARG A 35 35.54 -16.78 -5.04
CA ARG A 35 35.76 -16.84 -6.50
C ARG A 35 34.82 -17.82 -7.18
N ALA A 36 34.58 -19.00 -6.62
CA ALA A 36 33.65 -19.99 -7.15
C ALA A 36 32.21 -19.45 -7.15
N GLU A 37 31.83 -18.75 -6.10
CA GLU A 37 30.52 -18.12 -5.94
C GLU A 37 30.30 -17.00 -6.97
N VAL A 38 31.28 -16.12 -7.16
CA VAL A 38 31.23 -15.07 -8.19
C VAL A 38 31.22 -15.70 -9.59
N ALA A 39 32.03 -16.71 -9.84
CA ALA A 39 32.06 -17.42 -11.12
C ALA A 39 30.71 -18.13 -11.42
N SER A 40 30.04 -18.67 -10.41
CA SER A 40 28.73 -19.30 -10.58
C SER A 40 27.65 -18.31 -11.03
N VAL A 41 27.70 -17.08 -10.50
CA VAL A 41 26.77 -15.99 -10.90
C VAL A 41 27.00 -15.54 -12.34
N PHE A 42 28.27 -15.49 -12.80
CA PHE A 42 28.61 -15.06 -14.16
C PHE A 42 28.52 -16.18 -15.21
N ASN A 43 28.64 -17.44 -14.80
CA ASN A 43 28.65 -18.59 -15.71
C ASN A 43 27.31 -19.31 -15.83
N ASN A 44 26.31 -18.97 -15.02
CA ASN A 44 24.97 -19.55 -15.16
C ASN A 44 24.30 -18.97 -16.40
N LYS A 45 24.02 -19.85 -17.37
CA LYS A 45 23.13 -19.50 -18.48
C LYS A 45 21.74 -19.27 -17.93
N ARG A 46 21.35 -18.01 -17.82
CA ARG A 46 20.01 -17.62 -17.34
C ARG A 46 18.95 -18.08 -18.32
N THR A 47 17.76 -18.36 -17.79
CA THR A 47 16.58 -18.64 -18.61
C THR A 47 16.27 -17.43 -19.49
N GLU A 48 16.22 -17.65 -20.80
CA GLU A 48 15.82 -16.60 -21.74
C GLU A 48 14.30 -16.54 -21.82
N PHE A 49 13.70 -15.60 -21.14
CA PHE A 49 12.28 -15.33 -21.29
C PHE A 49 12.05 -14.51 -22.58
N THR A 50 11.11 -14.98 -23.37
CA THR A 50 10.67 -14.27 -24.60
C THR A 50 9.64 -13.18 -24.30
N ASP A 51 9.00 -13.28 -23.13
CA ASP A 51 7.96 -12.38 -22.67
C ASP A 51 8.48 -11.43 -21.59
N SER A 52 8.04 -10.19 -21.63
CA SER A 52 8.35 -9.17 -20.61
C SER A 52 7.60 -9.36 -19.29
N ILE A 53 6.58 -10.21 -19.27
CA ILE A 53 5.73 -10.48 -18.09
C ILE A 53 5.62 -11.99 -17.90
N ILE A 54 6.19 -12.48 -16.82
CA ILE A 54 6.05 -13.86 -16.35
C ILE A 54 5.35 -13.79 -15.00
N ALA A 55 4.11 -14.29 -14.92
CA ALA A 55 3.30 -14.16 -13.71
C ALA A 55 3.78 -15.08 -12.58
N GLN A 56 4.25 -16.29 -12.91
CA GLN A 56 4.74 -17.26 -11.93
C GLN A 56 6.12 -16.86 -11.41
N ASN A 57 6.17 -16.38 -10.16
CA ASN A 57 7.41 -15.95 -9.52
C ASN A 57 8.43 -17.09 -9.36
N GLU A 58 7.97 -18.33 -9.24
CA GLU A 58 8.77 -19.54 -9.09
C GLU A 58 9.73 -19.77 -10.26
N LYS A 59 9.39 -19.29 -11.45
CA LYS A 59 10.23 -19.40 -12.65
C LYS A 59 11.54 -18.63 -12.56
N PHE A 60 11.62 -17.64 -11.66
CA PHE A 60 12.83 -16.86 -11.43
C PHE A 60 13.76 -17.48 -10.39
N LYS A 61 13.30 -18.48 -9.62
CA LYS A 61 14.04 -19.06 -8.48
C LYS A 61 15.42 -19.59 -8.86
N ALA A 62 15.53 -20.23 -10.02
CA ALA A 62 16.79 -20.85 -10.47
C ALA A 62 17.84 -19.79 -10.86
N ASP A 63 17.39 -18.67 -11.46
CA ASP A 63 18.28 -17.65 -12.01
C ASP A 63 18.61 -16.55 -10.99
N TYR A 64 17.72 -16.33 -10.03
CA TYR A 64 17.79 -15.28 -8.99
C TYR A 64 17.47 -15.85 -7.60
N PRO A 65 18.22 -16.88 -7.12
CA PRO A 65 17.86 -17.60 -5.90
C PRO A 65 17.84 -16.71 -4.65
N ARG A 66 18.75 -15.75 -4.52
CA ARG A 66 18.86 -14.85 -3.37
C ARG A 66 17.72 -13.84 -3.33
N GLU A 67 17.41 -13.26 -4.47
CA GLU A 67 16.32 -12.30 -4.63
C GLU A 67 14.97 -13.01 -4.41
N TYR A 68 14.81 -14.22 -4.96
CA TYR A 68 13.61 -15.04 -4.76
C TYR A 68 13.43 -15.45 -3.29
N GLU A 69 14.50 -15.88 -2.62
CA GLU A 69 14.46 -16.22 -1.20
C GLU A 69 14.02 -15.04 -0.35
N THR A 70 14.67 -13.88 -0.53
CA THR A 70 14.32 -12.68 0.24
C THR A 70 12.93 -12.14 -0.14
N TRP A 71 12.50 -12.25 -1.41
CA TRP A 71 11.12 -11.98 -1.80
C TRP A 71 10.13 -12.91 -1.09
N SER A 72 10.43 -14.21 -1.00
CA SER A 72 9.54 -15.16 -0.33
C SER A 72 9.37 -14.85 1.16
N MET A 73 10.37 -14.24 1.80
CA MET A 73 10.29 -13.76 3.19
C MET A 73 9.30 -12.59 3.39
N THR A 74 8.71 -12.01 2.34
CA THR A 74 7.58 -11.07 2.49
C THR A 74 6.32 -11.75 3.04
N GLU A 75 6.33 -13.07 3.18
CA GLU A 75 5.34 -13.87 3.90
C GLU A 75 5.47 -13.75 5.43
N ASP A 76 6.65 -13.38 5.94
CA ASP A 76 6.91 -13.26 7.37
C ASP A 76 6.13 -12.10 7.98
N THR A 77 5.25 -12.41 8.94
CA THR A 77 4.41 -11.46 9.67
C THR A 77 4.86 -11.27 11.13
N THR A 78 6.08 -11.67 11.47
CA THR A 78 6.55 -11.61 12.88
C THR A 78 7.02 -10.23 13.32
N PHE A 79 7.38 -9.34 12.37
CA PHE A 79 7.85 -8.00 12.70
C PHE A 79 6.72 -7.13 13.28
N ALA A 80 7.00 -6.49 14.41
CA ALA A 80 6.18 -5.45 15.01
C ALA A 80 7.04 -4.30 15.52
N SER A 81 6.52 -3.08 15.40
CA SER A 81 7.06 -1.86 15.99
C SER A 81 5.96 -1.16 16.82
N LYS A 82 6.29 -0.05 17.49
CA LYS A 82 5.31 0.67 18.34
C LYS A 82 4.02 1.04 17.59
N TYR A 83 4.13 1.43 16.30
CA TYR A 83 2.99 1.96 15.53
C TYR A 83 2.72 1.22 14.22
N ASN A 84 3.65 0.38 13.76
CA ASN A 84 3.51 -0.36 12.49
C ASN A 84 4.01 -1.79 12.66
N SER A 85 3.41 -2.73 11.93
CA SER A 85 3.84 -4.12 11.95
C SER A 85 3.59 -4.78 10.60
N SER A 86 4.16 -5.99 10.41
CA SER A 86 3.80 -6.91 9.34
C SER A 86 2.62 -7.82 9.73
N GLN A 87 2.05 -7.64 10.92
CA GLN A 87 0.93 -8.43 11.44
C GLN A 87 -0.38 -7.90 10.88
N GLU A 88 -1.34 -8.80 10.72
CA GLU A 88 -2.72 -8.42 10.40
C GLU A 88 -3.38 -7.85 11.66
N VAL A 89 -3.65 -6.55 11.65
CA VAL A 89 -4.31 -5.83 12.74
C VAL A 89 -5.53 -5.11 12.19
N ASP A 90 -6.68 -5.33 12.79
CA ASP A 90 -7.89 -4.59 12.46
C ASP A 90 -7.82 -3.18 13.06
N VAL A 91 -7.58 -2.20 12.21
CA VAL A 91 -7.41 -0.80 12.61
C VAL A 91 -8.70 -0.20 13.18
N LEU A 92 -9.88 -0.69 12.74
CA LEU A 92 -11.16 -0.20 13.23
C LEU A 92 -11.44 -0.56 14.71
N GLU A 93 -10.81 -1.63 15.22
CA GLU A 93 -10.85 -1.96 16.66
C GLU A 93 -10.08 -0.94 17.49
N GLN A 94 -9.00 -0.39 16.95
CA GLN A 94 -8.19 0.61 17.64
C GLN A 94 -8.72 2.03 17.45
N ARG A 95 -9.43 2.29 16.35
CA ARG A 95 -9.88 3.62 15.91
C ARG A 95 -11.33 3.55 15.38
N PRO A 96 -12.32 3.37 16.26
CA PRO A 96 -13.71 3.19 15.87
C PRO A 96 -14.33 4.41 15.18
N GLU A 97 -13.76 5.62 15.35
CA GLU A 97 -14.13 6.83 14.62
C GLU A 97 -14.08 6.64 13.10
N MET A 98 -13.11 5.86 12.62
CA MET A 98 -12.96 5.58 11.19
C MET A 98 -14.17 4.87 10.59
N VAL A 99 -14.89 4.07 11.38
CA VAL A 99 -16.16 3.44 10.96
C VAL A 99 -17.18 4.52 10.59
N ILE A 100 -17.27 5.57 11.41
CA ILE A 100 -18.19 6.69 11.19
C ILE A 100 -17.76 7.50 9.97
N LEU A 101 -16.47 7.86 9.87
CA LEU A 101 -15.93 8.66 8.77
C LEU A 101 -16.12 7.99 7.40
N TRP A 102 -16.03 6.66 7.36
CA TRP A 102 -16.25 5.89 6.13
C TRP A 102 -17.67 5.28 6.02
N ALA A 103 -18.63 5.78 6.80
CA ALA A 103 -20.02 5.34 6.68
C ALA A 103 -20.53 5.56 5.25
N GLY A 104 -21.14 4.52 4.67
CA GLY A 104 -21.54 4.50 3.27
C GLY A 104 -20.47 4.04 2.28
N TYR A 105 -19.25 3.81 2.76
CA TYR A 105 -18.14 3.23 2.00
C TYR A 105 -17.68 1.90 2.60
N ALA A 106 -17.21 0.99 1.77
CA ALA A 106 -16.92 -0.39 2.20
C ALA A 106 -15.85 -0.52 3.29
N PHE A 107 -15.01 0.50 3.48
CA PHE A 107 -13.97 0.53 4.49
C PHE A 107 -14.52 0.59 5.93
N SER A 108 -15.76 1.07 6.14
CA SER A 108 -16.43 1.02 7.45
C SER A 108 -16.71 -0.41 7.96
N ARG A 109 -16.64 -1.40 7.08
CA ARG A 109 -16.87 -2.81 7.41
C ARG A 109 -15.63 -3.46 8.01
N HIS A 110 -14.46 -3.19 7.40
CA HIS A 110 -13.20 -3.82 7.76
C HIS A 110 -12.02 -3.06 7.17
N TYR A 111 -10.98 -2.81 7.97
CA TYR A 111 -9.77 -2.14 7.54
C TYR A 111 -8.56 -2.68 8.30
N ASN A 112 -7.79 -3.55 7.66
CA ASN A 112 -6.59 -4.16 8.23
C ASN A 112 -5.33 -3.42 7.81
N THR A 113 -4.31 -3.48 8.68
CA THR A 113 -2.94 -3.14 8.30
C THR A 113 -2.47 -4.06 7.17
N PRO A 114 -1.73 -3.55 6.15
CA PRO A 114 -1.18 -4.40 5.11
C PRO A 114 -0.09 -5.30 5.67
N ARG A 115 -0.07 -6.55 5.21
CA ARG A 115 1.02 -7.49 5.42
C ARG A 115 2.05 -7.37 4.29
N GLY A 116 2.97 -8.31 4.11
CA GLY A 116 3.92 -8.31 2.99
C GLY A 116 3.28 -8.63 1.64
N HIS A 117 4.01 -8.43 0.55
CA HIS A 117 3.54 -8.58 -0.83
C HIS A 117 2.96 -9.97 -1.14
N LYS A 118 3.49 -11.03 -0.53
CA LYS A 118 2.96 -12.39 -0.71
C LYS A 118 1.51 -12.56 -0.23
N HIS A 119 1.05 -11.72 0.68
CA HIS A 119 -0.32 -11.78 1.20
C HIS A 119 -1.34 -10.95 0.40
N ALA A 120 -0.92 -10.21 -0.62
CA ALA A 120 -1.76 -9.23 -1.31
C ALA A 120 -3.09 -9.80 -1.84
N LEU A 121 -3.07 -11.02 -2.38
CA LEU A 121 -4.26 -11.70 -2.91
C LEU A 121 -5.13 -12.28 -1.79
N GLU A 122 -4.50 -12.90 -0.80
CA GLU A 122 -5.18 -13.48 0.35
C GLU A 122 -5.93 -12.40 1.13
N ASP A 123 -5.26 -11.30 1.45
CA ASP A 123 -5.85 -10.18 2.19
C ASP A 123 -7.01 -9.55 1.42
N MET A 124 -6.88 -9.40 0.10
CA MET A 124 -7.96 -8.89 -0.72
C MET A 124 -9.18 -9.82 -0.74
N ARG A 125 -9.00 -11.12 -0.73
CA ARG A 125 -10.08 -12.10 -0.67
C ARG A 125 -10.74 -12.15 0.70
N LYS A 126 -9.96 -12.07 1.78
CA LYS A 126 -10.43 -12.18 3.16
C LYS A 126 -11.18 -10.94 3.65
N ILE A 127 -10.75 -9.76 3.27
CA ILE A 127 -11.28 -8.52 3.83
C ILE A 127 -12.73 -8.28 3.41
N LEU A 128 -13.57 -7.85 4.37
CA LEU A 128 -15.00 -7.61 4.12
C LEU A 128 -15.28 -6.50 3.10
N ARG A 129 -14.39 -5.51 2.99
CA ARG A 129 -14.57 -4.34 2.10
C ARG A 129 -14.65 -4.72 0.62
N THR A 130 -14.08 -5.84 0.21
CA THR A 130 -14.06 -6.27 -1.20
C THR A 130 -15.31 -7.03 -1.62
N GLY A 131 -16.24 -7.31 -0.70
CA GLY A 131 -17.47 -8.05 -1.00
C GLY A 131 -17.26 -9.56 -1.16
N ASN A 132 -18.23 -10.23 -1.74
CA ASN A 132 -18.35 -11.69 -1.78
C ASN A 132 -18.87 -12.15 -3.15
N PRO A 133 -18.08 -12.07 -4.24
CA PRO A 133 -18.56 -12.42 -5.58
C PRO A 133 -19.00 -13.90 -5.62
N GLY A 134 -20.13 -14.12 -6.29
CA GLY A 134 -20.75 -15.45 -6.39
C GLY A 134 -21.63 -15.84 -5.20
N ILE A 135 -21.70 -15.03 -4.15
CA ILE A 135 -22.63 -15.22 -3.03
C ILE A 135 -23.72 -14.15 -3.08
N PHE A 136 -24.91 -14.55 -3.48
CA PHE A 136 -26.05 -13.65 -3.73
C PHE A 136 -27.06 -13.71 -2.58
N ILE A 137 -26.72 -13.10 -1.44
CA ILE A 137 -27.59 -13.03 -0.26
C ILE A 137 -27.68 -11.59 0.24
N GLY A 138 -28.89 -11.01 0.17
CA GLY A 138 -29.18 -9.65 0.62
C GLY A 138 -28.56 -8.56 -0.24
N ALA A 139 -28.64 -7.31 0.21
CA ALA A 139 -28.16 -6.14 -0.53
C ALA A 139 -26.64 -6.13 -0.75
N ASP A 140 -25.87 -6.78 0.15
CA ASP A 140 -24.41 -6.85 0.03
C ASP A 140 -23.94 -7.67 -1.17
N SER A 141 -24.71 -8.69 -1.58
CA SER A 141 -24.37 -9.54 -2.72
C SER A 141 -24.41 -8.80 -4.05
N ILE A 142 -25.30 -7.84 -4.21
CA ILE A 142 -25.40 -6.99 -5.40
C ILE A 142 -24.14 -6.13 -5.51
N ALA A 143 -23.74 -5.48 -4.43
CA ALA A 143 -22.52 -4.66 -4.40
C ALA A 143 -21.25 -5.50 -4.63
N ALA A 144 -21.21 -6.73 -4.12
CA ALA A 144 -20.08 -7.63 -4.31
C ALA A 144 -19.89 -8.05 -5.77
N ASP A 145 -20.98 -8.36 -6.47
CA ASP A 145 -20.92 -8.74 -7.89
C ASP A 145 -20.64 -7.54 -8.81
N MET A 146 -20.82 -6.32 -8.32
CA MET A 146 -20.54 -5.10 -9.06
C MET A 146 -19.09 -4.61 -8.95
N GLN A 147 -18.25 -5.22 -8.11
CA GLN A 147 -16.84 -4.81 -7.98
C GLN A 147 -16.11 -4.97 -9.30
N PRO A 148 -15.40 -3.92 -9.79
CA PRO A 148 -14.68 -3.97 -11.05
C PRO A 148 -13.37 -4.76 -10.91
N ALA A 149 -12.87 -5.31 -12.03
CA ALA A 149 -11.54 -5.91 -12.10
C ALA A 149 -10.41 -4.94 -11.72
N THR A 150 -10.66 -3.64 -11.81
CA THR A 150 -9.73 -2.58 -11.38
C THR A 150 -9.25 -2.75 -9.94
N CYS A 151 -10.05 -3.36 -9.05
CA CYS A 151 -9.64 -3.70 -7.69
C CYS A 151 -8.41 -4.64 -7.63
N TRP A 152 -8.16 -5.44 -8.66
CA TRP A 152 -6.99 -6.30 -8.77
C TRP A 152 -5.71 -5.58 -9.18
N THR A 153 -5.77 -4.37 -9.73
CA THR A 153 -4.66 -3.68 -10.42
C THR A 153 -3.32 -3.73 -9.67
N CYS A 154 -3.33 -3.65 -8.35
CA CYS A 154 -2.13 -3.62 -7.50
C CYS A 154 -1.87 -4.94 -6.77
N LYS A 155 -2.31 -6.11 -7.29
CA LYS A 155 -2.31 -7.36 -6.52
C LYS A 155 -1.36 -8.44 -7.01
N GLY A 156 -0.89 -8.38 -8.26
CA GLY A 156 0.05 -9.36 -8.77
C GLY A 156 0.42 -9.19 -10.24
N PRO A 157 1.39 -9.96 -10.74
CA PRO A 157 1.86 -9.91 -12.11
C PRO A 157 0.88 -10.55 -13.11
N ASP A 158 -0.15 -11.22 -12.64
CA ASP A 158 -1.26 -11.67 -13.48
C ASP A 158 -2.00 -10.50 -14.11
N VAL A 159 -2.11 -9.36 -13.42
CA VAL A 159 -2.82 -8.17 -13.91
C VAL A 159 -2.23 -7.65 -15.23
N PRO A 160 -0.95 -7.30 -15.33
CA PRO A 160 -0.40 -6.84 -16.61
C PRO A 160 -0.39 -7.95 -17.66
N ARG A 161 -0.34 -9.24 -17.28
CA ARG A 161 -0.56 -10.36 -18.20
C ARG A 161 -1.96 -10.30 -18.80
N MET A 162 -3.00 -10.20 -17.94
CA MET A 162 -4.39 -10.14 -18.38
C MET A 162 -4.71 -8.87 -19.17
N MET A 163 -4.18 -7.71 -18.76
CA MET A 163 -4.32 -6.46 -19.53
C MET A 163 -3.85 -6.64 -20.97
N ARG A 164 -2.71 -7.31 -21.15
CA ARG A 164 -2.18 -7.60 -22.49
C ARG A 164 -3.01 -8.65 -23.23
N GLU A 165 -3.39 -9.75 -22.58
CA GLU A 165 -4.17 -10.83 -23.20
C GLU A 165 -5.55 -10.36 -23.66
N LEU A 166 -6.19 -9.47 -22.91
CA LEU A 166 -7.50 -8.90 -23.20
C LEU A 166 -7.45 -7.67 -24.12
N SER A 167 -6.28 -7.07 -24.32
CA SER A 167 -6.11 -5.93 -25.19
C SER A 167 -6.26 -6.34 -26.66
N GLU A 168 -6.97 -5.55 -27.46
CA GLU A 168 -7.09 -5.76 -28.91
C GLU A 168 -5.74 -5.69 -29.63
N THR A 169 -4.86 -4.81 -29.15
CA THR A 169 -3.51 -4.59 -29.70
C THR A 169 -2.44 -5.53 -29.14
N LYS A 170 -2.81 -6.41 -28.21
CA LYS A 170 -1.87 -7.23 -27.42
C LYS A 170 -0.83 -6.40 -26.66
N SER A 171 -1.19 -5.20 -26.24
CA SER A 171 -0.37 -4.28 -25.46
C SER A 171 -0.90 -4.12 -24.05
N VAL A 172 -0.01 -4.09 -23.06
CA VAL A 172 -0.36 -3.77 -21.65
C VAL A 172 -0.75 -2.30 -21.45
N PHE A 173 -0.49 -1.45 -22.44
CA PHE A 173 -0.85 -0.03 -22.44
C PHE A 173 -2.26 0.25 -22.97
N ASP A 174 -3.04 -0.80 -23.24
CA ASP A 174 -4.47 -0.71 -23.56
C ASP A 174 -5.25 -1.61 -22.60
N PRO A 175 -5.51 -1.16 -21.35
CA PRO A 175 -6.15 -1.96 -20.33
C PRO A 175 -7.68 -1.86 -20.31
N ALA A 176 -8.32 -1.17 -21.28
CA ALA A 176 -9.75 -0.86 -21.24
C ALA A 176 -10.62 -2.12 -21.08
N ASN A 177 -10.32 -3.18 -21.84
CA ASN A 177 -11.06 -4.44 -21.76
C ASN A 177 -10.86 -5.17 -20.44
N PHE A 178 -9.71 -5.01 -19.79
CA PHE A 178 -9.48 -5.53 -18.43
C PHE A 178 -10.34 -4.77 -17.40
N TYR A 179 -10.32 -3.43 -17.44
CA TYR A 179 -11.09 -2.62 -16.52
C TYR A 179 -12.60 -2.76 -16.68
N ALA A 180 -13.08 -3.11 -17.87
CA ALA A 180 -14.48 -3.38 -18.14
C ALA A 180 -15.00 -4.69 -17.50
N LYS A 181 -14.10 -5.60 -17.06
CA LYS A 181 -14.46 -6.85 -16.41
C LYS A 181 -14.85 -6.63 -14.95
N LYS A 182 -15.64 -7.60 -14.42
CA LYS A 182 -15.86 -7.73 -12.98
C LYS A 182 -14.73 -8.53 -12.34
N TRP A 183 -14.42 -8.25 -11.10
CA TRP A 183 -13.37 -8.98 -10.40
C TRP A 183 -13.70 -10.47 -10.23
N SER A 184 -15.00 -10.83 -10.11
CA SER A 184 -15.48 -12.21 -10.05
C SER A 184 -15.13 -13.03 -11.29
N GLU A 185 -15.06 -12.40 -12.47
CA GLU A 185 -14.71 -13.06 -13.74
C GLU A 185 -13.23 -13.45 -13.82
N LEU A 186 -12.38 -12.79 -13.03
CA LEU A 186 -10.92 -12.94 -13.09
C LEU A 186 -10.34 -13.63 -11.85
N GLY A 187 -11.16 -14.12 -10.93
CA GLY A 187 -10.68 -14.70 -9.67
C GLY A 187 -9.80 -15.94 -9.81
N ALA A 188 -9.99 -16.73 -10.87
CA ALA A 188 -9.14 -17.87 -11.20
C ALA A 188 -7.89 -17.50 -12.03
N GLU A 189 -7.83 -16.28 -12.55
CA GLU A 189 -6.69 -15.75 -13.30
C GLU A 189 -5.71 -14.99 -12.42
N GLU A 190 -6.17 -14.38 -11.32
CA GLU A 190 -5.37 -13.58 -10.38
C GLU A 190 -4.97 -14.46 -9.20
N VAL A 191 -3.85 -15.17 -9.31
CA VAL A 191 -3.42 -16.19 -8.36
C VAL A 191 -1.96 -16.10 -7.94
N ASN A 192 -1.15 -15.32 -8.66
CA ASN A 192 0.25 -15.09 -8.32
C ASN A 192 0.39 -13.75 -7.58
N PRO A 193 0.94 -13.74 -6.34
CA PRO A 193 1.08 -12.51 -5.57
C PRO A 193 2.11 -11.55 -6.17
N ILE A 194 2.09 -10.29 -5.73
CA ILE A 194 3.03 -9.26 -6.16
C ILE A 194 4.46 -9.80 -6.15
N GLY A 195 5.16 -9.68 -7.30
CA GLY A 195 6.49 -10.27 -7.45
C GLY A 195 7.31 -9.70 -8.59
N CYS A 196 8.16 -10.55 -9.19
CA CYS A 196 9.24 -10.13 -10.08
C CYS A 196 8.76 -9.24 -11.24
N SER A 197 7.78 -9.69 -12.01
CA SER A 197 7.32 -8.98 -13.22
C SER A 197 6.45 -7.76 -12.95
N ASP A 198 6.09 -7.48 -11.69
CA ASP A 198 5.47 -6.21 -11.32
C ASP A 198 6.46 -5.05 -11.41
N CYS A 199 7.76 -5.32 -11.15
CA CYS A 199 8.81 -4.32 -11.07
C CYS A 199 9.88 -4.47 -12.15
N HIS A 200 10.04 -5.66 -12.75
CA HIS A 200 11.08 -5.98 -13.71
C HIS A 200 10.52 -6.45 -15.05
N ASP A 201 11.20 -6.10 -16.13
CA ASP A 201 11.02 -6.77 -17.43
C ASP A 201 11.67 -8.15 -17.34
N ALA A 202 10.89 -9.24 -17.48
CA ALA A 202 11.39 -10.59 -17.30
C ALA A 202 12.52 -10.97 -18.26
N ARG A 203 12.61 -10.32 -19.42
CA ARG A 203 13.64 -10.58 -20.43
C ARG A 203 15.01 -10.05 -20.05
N THR A 204 15.06 -8.87 -19.40
CA THR A 204 16.30 -8.13 -19.11
C THR A 204 16.54 -7.93 -17.62
N MET A 205 15.50 -8.06 -16.79
CA MET A 205 15.46 -7.69 -15.38
C MET A 205 15.64 -6.19 -15.13
N ASP A 206 15.56 -5.35 -16.15
CA ASP A 206 15.53 -3.91 -15.96
C ASP A 206 14.27 -3.50 -15.17
N LEU A 207 14.41 -2.49 -14.31
CA LEU A 207 13.29 -1.92 -13.58
C LEU A 207 12.28 -1.28 -14.54
N ARG A 208 11.03 -1.67 -14.41
CA ARG A 208 9.94 -1.19 -15.24
C ARG A 208 8.60 -1.27 -14.49
N PRO A 209 7.87 -0.16 -14.32
CA PRO A 209 6.47 -0.23 -13.91
C PRO A 209 5.66 -1.04 -14.93
N ALA A 210 4.85 -1.96 -14.45
CA ALA A 210 4.05 -2.83 -15.31
C ALA A 210 2.61 -2.32 -15.52
N ARG A 211 2.21 -1.24 -14.86
CA ARG A 211 0.84 -0.66 -14.90
C ARG A 211 0.79 0.54 -15.84
N PRO A 212 -0.22 0.61 -16.76
CA PRO A 212 -0.35 1.71 -17.72
C PRO A 212 -0.55 3.08 -17.07
N ALA A 213 -1.36 3.15 -16.02
CA ALA A 213 -1.81 4.41 -15.42
C ALA A 213 -0.68 5.37 -15.02
N ILE A 214 0.47 4.85 -14.55
CA ILE A 214 1.61 5.70 -14.20
C ILE A 214 2.24 6.35 -15.44
N TYR A 215 2.28 5.66 -16.58
CA TYR A 215 2.77 6.23 -17.83
C TYR A 215 1.83 7.30 -18.36
N GLU A 216 0.52 7.09 -18.24
CA GLU A 216 -0.50 8.06 -18.62
C GLU A 216 -0.43 9.31 -17.75
N ALA A 217 -0.27 9.16 -16.42
CA ALA A 217 -0.10 10.28 -15.50
C ALA A 217 1.14 11.13 -15.83
N PHE A 218 2.26 10.49 -16.14
CA PHE A 218 3.47 11.19 -16.58
C PHE A 218 3.26 11.92 -17.90
N ALA A 219 2.63 11.27 -18.89
CA ALA A 219 2.32 11.89 -20.16
C ALA A 219 1.38 13.11 -20.01
N ASN A 220 0.35 13.00 -19.16
CA ASN A 220 -0.57 14.09 -18.84
C ASN A 220 0.14 15.28 -18.17
N SER A 221 1.23 15.02 -17.46
CA SER A 221 2.09 16.05 -16.85
C SER A 221 3.20 16.55 -17.79
N GLY A 222 3.15 16.19 -19.09
CA GLY A 222 4.16 16.56 -20.09
C GLY A 222 5.51 15.86 -19.92
N LYS A 223 5.57 14.77 -19.17
CA LYS A 223 6.79 14.00 -18.89
C LYS A 223 6.73 12.63 -19.55
N ASN A 224 7.91 12.07 -19.85
CA ASN A 224 8.02 10.69 -20.31
C ASN A 224 8.72 9.84 -19.26
N LEU A 225 7.98 8.94 -18.65
CA LEU A 225 8.50 8.05 -17.60
C LEU A 225 9.67 7.18 -18.07
N ARG A 226 9.76 6.86 -19.36
CA ARG A 226 10.88 6.09 -19.93
C ARG A 226 12.23 6.83 -19.88
N ASN A 227 12.22 8.15 -19.65
CA ASN A 227 13.43 8.95 -19.47
C ASN A 227 13.89 9.01 -18.01
N ALA A 228 13.18 8.35 -17.08
CA ALA A 228 13.57 8.32 -15.67
C ALA A 228 14.93 7.64 -15.51
N THR A 229 15.76 8.20 -14.64
CA THR A 229 17.04 7.61 -14.24
C THR A 229 16.82 6.30 -13.47
N HIS A 230 17.86 5.48 -13.38
CA HIS A 230 17.79 4.26 -12.56
C HIS A 230 17.39 4.55 -11.10
N GLN A 231 17.90 5.63 -10.51
CA GLN A 231 17.57 6.03 -9.14
C GLN A 231 16.09 6.43 -9.00
N GLU A 232 15.54 7.18 -9.95
CA GLU A 232 14.11 7.51 -9.97
C GLU A 232 13.26 6.24 -10.15
N MET A 233 13.69 5.35 -11.04
CA MET A 233 12.98 4.10 -11.31
C MET A 233 12.87 3.21 -10.06
N ARG A 234 13.84 3.26 -9.14
CA ARG A 234 13.80 2.59 -7.83
C ARG A 234 12.69 3.10 -6.88
N SER A 235 12.03 4.20 -7.24
CA SER A 235 10.80 4.68 -6.59
C SER A 235 9.58 4.45 -7.48
N LEU A 236 9.69 4.66 -8.79
CA LEU A 236 8.56 4.63 -9.72
C LEU A 236 7.94 3.24 -9.87
N VAL A 237 8.71 2.16 -9.73
CA VAL A 237 8.16 0.80 -9.68
C VAL A 237 7.28 0.55 -8.44
N CYS A 238 7.46 1.33 -7.39
CA CYS A 238 6.57 1.31 -6.21
C CYS A 238 5.36 2.23 -6.42
N ALA A 239 5.60 3.41 -7.00
CA ALA A 239 4.59 4.44 -7.25
C ALA A 239 3.45 4.01 -8.18
N GLN A 240 3.62 2.97 -8.99
CA GLN A 240 2.54 2.43 -9.82
C GLN A 240 1.36 1.84 -9.02
N CYS A 241 1.59 1.52 -7.72
CA CYS A 241 0.59 0.94 -6.81
C CYS A 241 0.47 1.74 -5.50
N HIS A 242 1.57 2.34 -5.00
CA HIS A 242 1.59 3.18 -3.81
C HIS A 242 1.34 4.65 -4.20
N VAL A 243 0.14 4.95 -4.68
CA VAL A 243 -0.24 6.20 -5.35
C VAL A 243 -1.71 6.49 -5.12
N GLU A 244 -2.10 7.77 -5.16
CA GLU A 244 -3.50 8.16 -5.18
C GLU A 244 -4.13 7.87 -6.55
N TYR A 245 -5.36 7.34 -6.53
CA TYR A 245 -6.08 6.98 -7.75
C TYR A 245 -7.60 7.01 -7.55
N TYR A 246 -8.33 7.05 -8.66
CA TYR A 246 -9.77 6.83 -8.67
C TYR A 246 -10.19 5.99 -9.88
N PHE A 247 -11.44 5.55 -9.88
CA PHE A 247 -12.04 4.84 -11.02
C PHE A 247 -13.04 5.75 -11.71
N ILE A 248 -12.94 5.85 -13.03
CA ILE A 248 -13.94 6.54 -13.84
C ILE A 248 -15.28 5.83 -13.66
N LYS A 249 -16.35 6.57 -13.35
CA LYS A 249 -17.69 5.99 -13.18
C LYS A 249 -18.17 5.37 -14.49
N PRO A 250 -18.88 4.23 -14.43
CA PRO A 250 -19.32 3.52 -15.64
C PRO A 250 -20.17 4.36 -16.60
N ASP A 251 -20.92 5.31 -16.06
CA ASP A 251 -21.85 6.21 -16.75
C ASP A 251 -21.31 7.64 -16.94
N ASP A 252 -20.00 7.84 -16.80
CA ASP A 252 -19.39 9.17 -17.00
C ASP A 252 -19.47 9.59 -18.48
N PRO A 253 -20.28 10.62 -18.81
CA PRO A 253 -20.46 11.05 -20.21
C PRO A 253 -19.18 11.68 -20.81
N ASN A 254 -18.24 12.13 -19.98
CA ASN A 254 -16.99 12.73 -20.42
C ASN A 254 -15.93 11.68 -20.77
N ASN A 255 -16.15 10.43 -20.39
CA ASN A 255 -15.23 9.32 -20.59
C ASN A 255 -15.91 8.08 -21.18
N PRO A 256 -16.53 8.17 -22.36
CA PRO A 256 -17.24 7.04 -22.97
C PRO A 256 -16.26 5.89 -23.24
N GLY A 257 -16.66 4.68 -22.91
CA GLY A 257 -15.84 3.47 -23.07
C GLY A 257 -14.74 3.26 -22.02
N LYS A 258 -14.64 4.14 -21.02
CA LYS A 258 -13.64 4.02 -19.94
C LYS A 258 -14.25 3.68 -18.58
N ALA A 259 -15.33 2.89 -18.57
CA ALA A 259 -15.93 2.43 -17.32
C ALA A 259 -14.91 1.74 -16.41
N ASN A 260 -14.88 2.12 -15.14
CA ASN A 260 -13.96 1.61 -14.13
C ASN A 260 -12.45 1.79 -14.43
N TYR A 261 -12.11 2.64 -15.40
CA TYR A 261 -10.72 2.91 -15.76
C TYR A 261 -10.00 3.59 -14.59
N LEU A 262 -8.80 3.09 -14.28
CA LEU A 262 -7.98 3.62 -13.20
C LEU A 262 -7.19 4.84 -13.66
N VAL A 263 -7.30 5.94 -12.92
CA VAL A 263 -6.64 7.21 -13.23
C VAL A 263 -5.95 7.78 -11.98
N PHE A 264 -4.76 8.36 -12.17
CA PHE A 264 -4.05 9.10 -11.13
C PHE A 264 -4.37 10.59 -11.24
N PRO A 265 -4.84 11.25 -10.15
CA PRO A 265 -5.29 12.66 -10.18
C PRO A 265 -4.12 13.66 -10.07
N GLN A 266 -3.05 13.47 -10.86
CA GLN A 266 -1.78 14.19 -10.74
C GLN A 266 -1.62 15.34 -11.77
N HIS A 267 -2.74 15.79 -12.36
CA HIS A 267 -2.74 16.80 -13.42
C HIS A 267 -2.13 18.14 -13.00
N TYR A 268 -2.36 18.55 -11.74
CA TYR A 268 -1.93 19.85 -11.22
C TYR A 268 -0.69 19.75 -10.33
N GLY A 269 -0.33 18.55 -9.87
CA GLY A 269 0.82 18.29 -9.00
C GLY A 269 0.61 17.08 -8.09
N LEU A 270 1.40 17.03 -7.01
CA LEU A 270 1.47 15.87 -6.11
C LEU A 270 1.02 16.20 -4.68
N THR A 271 0.46 17.39 -4.45
CA THR A 271 -0.02 17.74 -3.12
C THR A 271 -1.47 17.27 -2.89
N CYS A 272 -1.87 17.22 -1.64
CA CYS A 272 -3.26 16.95 -1.25
C CYS A 272 -4.23 17.94 -1.91
N GLU A 273 -3.83 19.21 -1.99
CA GLU A 273 -4.60 20.30 -2.58
C GLU A 273 -4.67 20.19 -4.12
N ASP A 274 -3.60 19.75 -4.78
CA ASP A 274 -3.60 19.50 -6.23
C ASP A 274 -4.60 18.42 -6.61
N ALA A 275 -4.63 17.31 -5.85
CA ALA A 275 -5.58 16.24 -6.05
C ALA A 275 -7.02 16.68 -5.75
N GLU A 276 -7.26 17.45 -4.67
CA GLU A 276 -8.57 18.05 -4.38
C GLU A 276 -9.05 18.93 -5.52
N HIS A 277 -8.17 19.82 -6.01
CA HIS A 277 -8.49 20.68 -7.14
C HIS A 277 -8.86 19.90 -8.41
N TYR A 278 -8.11 18.83 -8.68
CA TYR A 278 -8.45 17.93 -9.80
C TYR A 278 -9.84 17.33 -9.64
N TYR A 279 -10.14 16.71 -8.50
CA TYR A 279 -11.44 16.10 -8.23
C TYR A 279 -12.59 17.12 -8.26
N ASP A 280 -12.38 18.32 -7.73
CA ASP A 280 -13.37 19.39 -7.77
C ASP A 280 -13.61 19.89 -9.20
N SER A 281 -12.55 19.97 -10.03
CA SER A 281 -12.66 20.41 -11.43
C SER A 281 -13.53 19.48 -12.30
N ILE A 282 -13.57 18.18 -11.97
CA ILE A 282 -14.38 17.17 -12.68
C ILE A 282 -15.67 16.80 -11.91
N GLY A 283 -15.96 17.47 -10.80
CA GLY A 283 -17.14 17.19 -9.95
C GLY A 283 -17.16 15.80 -9.32
N PHE A 284 -15.98 15.18 -9.14
CA PHE A 284 -15.86 13.81 -8.64
C PHE A 284 -16.09 13.70 -7.13
N TYR A 285 -16.67 12.61 -6.71
CA TYR A 285 -16.76 12.14 -5.33
C TYR A 285 -16.87 10.60 -5.33
N ASP A 286 -16.32 9.96 -4.31
CA ASP A 286 -16.39 8.50 -4.18
C ASP A 286 -17.76 8.03 -3.69
N TYR A 287 -18.30 8.67 -2.67
CA TYR A 287 -19.60 8.29 -2.07
C TYR A 287 -20.30 9.47 -1.40
N ILE A 288 -21.58 9.26 -1.07
CA ILE A 288 -22.37 10.19 -0.25
C ILE A 288 -22.43 9.65 1.17
N HIS A 289 -21.97 10.43 2.14
CA HIS A 289 -21.99 10.03 3.54
C HIS A 289 -23.45 9.92 4.05
N PRO A 290 -23.88 8.77 4.61
CA PRO A 290 -25.28 8.54 4.93
C PRO A 290 -25.82 9.44 6.04
N LEU A 291 -24.97 9.87 7.00
CA LEU A 291 -25.36 10.75 8.09
C LEU A 291 -25.44 12.21 7.63
N SER A 292 -24.37 12.78 7.10
CA SER A 292 -24.29 14.21 6.77
C SER A 292 -24.75 14.56 5.34
N LYS A 293 -25.02 13.55 4.48
CA LYS A 293 -25.31 13.71 3.05
C LYS A 293 -24.20 14.43 2.26
N THR A 294 -23.01 14.49 2.82
CA THR A 294 -21.83 15.10 2.19
C THR A 294 -21.29 14.21 1.07
N LYS A 295 -20.95 14.80 -0.07
CA LYS A 295 -20.19 14.14 -1.15
C LYS A 295 -18.73 14.04 -0.74
N ILE A 296 -18.27 12.85 -0.40
CA ILE A 296 -16.94 12.59 0.18
C ILE A 296 -15.96 12.08 -0.87
N LEU A 297 -14.72 12.57 -0.78
CA LEU A 297 -13.55 11.99 -1.43
C LEU A 297 -12.92 10.95 -0.49
N LYS A 298 -12.49 9.83 -1.06
CA LYS A 298 -11.74 8.79 -0.36
C LYS A 298 -10.33 8.70 -0.93
N ALA A 299 -9.34 9.05 -0.12
CA ALA A 299 -7.95 8.84 -0.51
C ALA A 299 -7.63 7.35 -0.52
N GLN A 300 -7.03 6.86 -1.61
CA GLN A 300 -6.78 5.44 -1.78
C GLN A 300 -5.44 5.03 -1.19
N HIS A 301 -4.32 5.52 -1.71
CA HIS A 301 -3.00 5.15 -1.23
C HIS A 301 -1.91 6.17 -1.62
N PRO A 302 -1.98 7.46 -1.24
CA PRO A 302 -1.08 8.53 -1.69
C PRO A 302 0.34 8.41 -1.08
N GLY A 303 0.92 7.20 -1.11
CA GLY A 303 2.21 6.90 -0.48
C GLY A 303 3.37 7.59 -1.18
N TRP A 304 3.37 7.57 -2.53
CA TRP A 304 4.41 8.21 -3.32
C TRP A 304 4.32 9.73 -3.23
N GLU A 305 3.12 10.29 -3.39
CA GLU A 305 2.87 11.74 -3.30
C GLU A 305 3.33 12.30 -1.95
N MET A 306 2.94 11.66 -0.86
CA MET A 306 3.36 12.05 0.49
C MET A 306 4.86 11.91 0.69
N SER A 307 5.49 10.86 0.14
CA SER A 307 6.93 10.69 0.26
C SER A 307 7.72 11.80 -0.43
N GLN A 308 7.19 12.35 -1.56
CA GLN A 308 7.82 13.46 -2.29
C GLN A 308 7.82 14.77 -1.49
N GLN A 309 6.95 14.93 -0.49
CA GLN A 309 6.93 16.07 0.41
C GLN A 309 8.00 15.96 1.52
N GLY A 310 8.67 14.81 1.63
CA GLY A 310 9.63 14.52 2.68
C GLY A 310 11.08 14.80 2.32
N ILE A 311 11.89 15.04 3.35
CA ILE A 311 13.31 15.40 3.20
C ILE A 311 14.14 14.33 2.48
N HIS A 312 13.82 13.04 2.67
CA HIS A 312 14.58 11.96 2.06
C HIS A 312 14.40 11.96 0.53
N ALA A 313 13.17 12.07 0.03
CA ALA A 313 12.91 12.17 -1.40
C ALA A 313 13.52 13.44 -2.01
N GLN A 314 13.42 14.59 -1.31
CA GLN A 314 14.06 15.86 -1.73
C GLN A 314 15.59 15.76 -1.82
N ARG A 315 16.20 14.80 -1.12
CA ARG A 315 17.64 14.51 -1.16
C ARG A 315 17.99 13.37 -2.13
N GLY A 316 17.05 12.91 -2.96
CA GLY A 316 17.26 11.88 -3.96
C GLY A 316 17.31 10.44 -3.41
N VAL A 317 16.83 10.22 -2.17
CA VAL A 317 16.70 8.87 -1.60
C VAL A 317 15.46 8.20 -2.20
N SER A 318 15.65 7.03 -2.79
CA SER A 318 14.55 6.24 -3.36
C SER A 318 13.85 5.37 -2.32
N CYS A 319 12.66 4.89 -2.66
CA CYS A 319 11.92 3.92 -1.83
C CYS A 319 12.77 2.67 -1.55
N ALA A 320 13.43 2.15 -2.58
CA ALA A 320 14.26 0.96 -2.48
C ALA A 320 15.51 1.14 -1.60
N ASP A 321 16.03 2.36 -1.44
CA ASP A 321 17.20 2.59 -0.56
C ASP A 321 16.91 2.23 0.90
N CYS A 322 15.65 2.41 1.32
CA CYS A 322 15.21 2.09 2.68
C CYS A 322 14.47 0.75 2.78
N HIS A 323 13.57 0.45 1.83
CA HIS A 323 12.70 -0.73 1.88
C HIS A 323 13.32 -1.99 1.23
N MET A 324 14.39 -1.82 0.46
CA MET A 324 15.16 -2.89 -0.20
C MET A 324 16.67 -2.65 -0.04
N PRO A 325 17.17 -2.57 1.21
CA PRO A 325 18.57 -2.27 1.44
C PRO A 325 19.47 -3.34 0.82
N TYR A 326 20.71 -2.97 0.52
CA TYR A 326 21.67 -3.96 0.05
C TYR A 326 22.01 -4.98 1.12
N LYS A 327 22.08 -6.24 0.71
CA LYS A 327 22.55 -7.39 1.49
C LYS A 327 23.76 -7.99 0.80
N GLN A 328 24.63 -8.58 1.57
CA GLN A 328 25.78 -9.32 1.04
C GLN A 328 25.68 -10.77 1.49
N ASP A 329 25.82 -11.68 0.53
CA ASP A 329 25.91 -13.10 0.75
C ASP A 329 27.18 -13.60 0.07
N GLY A 330 28.16 -14.03 0.86
CA GLY A 330 29.51 -14.32 0.37
C GLY A 330 30.13 -13.14 -0.37
N GLY A 331 30.49 -13.35 -1.64
CA GLY A 331 31.04 -12.31 -2.52
C GLY A 331 30.01 -11.49 -3.30
N VAL A 332 28.73 -11.80 -3.18
CA VAL A 332 27.66 -11.19 -3.98
C VAL A 332 26.89 -10.15 -3.17
N LYS A 333 26.82 -8.93 -3.72
CA LYS A 333 25.98 -7.86 -3.20
C LYS A 333 24.69 -7.79 -4.03
N PHE A 334 23.54 -7.83 -3.38
CA PHE A 334 22.21 -7.77 -4.02
C PHE A 334 21.21 -6.97 -3.19
N SER A 335 20.11 -6.54 -3.78
CA SER A 335 19.03 -5.87 -3.07
C SER A 335 18.18 -6.88 -2.29
N ASP A 336 17.93 -6.61 -1.02
CA ASP A 336 17.05 -7.42 -0.18
C ASP A 336 15.59 -7.23 -0.61
N HIS A 337 14.99 -8.25 -1.21
CA HIS A 337 13.60 -8.22 -1.71
C HIS A 337 12.55 -8.53 -0.63
N GLN A 338 12.96 -8.71 0.63
CA GLN A 338 12.02 -8.68 1.76
C GLN A 338 11.60 -7.25 2.04
N ILE A 339 10.68 -6.74 1.20
CA ILE A 339 10.14 -5.39 1.30
C ILE A 339 9.30 -5.29 2.57
N MET A 340 9.76 -4.51 3.54
CA MET A 340 9.15 -4.34 4.84
C MET A 340 9.53 -2.98 5.47
N SER A 341 9.11 -2.75 6.71
CA SER A 341 9.50 -1.55 7.46
C SER A 341 11.03 -1.48 7.63
N PRO A 342 11.67 -0.34 7.30
CA PRO A 342 13.10 -0.13 7.52
C PRO A 342 13.53 -0.26 8.99
N LEU A 343 12.61 -0.11 9.95
CA LEU A 343 12.87 -0.29 11.38
C LEU A 343 13.29 -1.72 11.76
N ALA A 344 13.00 -2.70 10.90
CA ALA A 344 13.46 -4.07 11.08
C ALA A 344 14.95 -4.25 10.77
N LYS A 345 15.56 -3.30 10.03
CA LYS A 345 16.89 -3.43 9.44
C LYS A 345 17.66 -2.10 9.53
N ILE A 346 17.61 -1.42 10.69
CA ILE A 346 18.14 -0.06 10.90
C ILE A 346 19.64 0.02 10.54
N ASP A 347 20.39 -1.04 10.81
CA ASP A 347 21.82 -1.19 10.48
C ASP A 347 22.10 -1.08 8.98
N ARG A 348 21.20 -1.57 8.15
CA ARG A 348 21.37 -1.59 6.69
C ARG A 348 20.53 -0.53 5.96
N THR A 349 19.67 0.17 6.69
CA THR A 349 18.81 1.24 6.16
C THR A 349 19.26 2.60 6.67
N CYS A 350 18.92 2.95 7.90
CA CYS A 350 19.18 4.27 8.46
C CYS A 350 20.69 4.53 8.67
N GLN A 351 21.43 3.56 9.22
CA GLN A 351 22.84 3.73 9.58
C GLN A 351 23.79 3.76 8.38
N VAL A 352 23.31 3.49 7.17
CA VAL A 352 24.09 3.72 5.94
C VAL A 352 24.42 5.21 5.76
N CYS A 353 23.53 6.10 6.22
CA CYS A 353 23.70 7.56 6.13
C CYS A 353 23.80 8.23 7.51
N HIS A 354 23.10 7.71 8.53
CA HIS A 354 23.04 8.26 9.88
C HIS A 354 23.99 7.52 10.81
N ARG A 355 24.74 8.26 11.65
CA ARG A 355 25.76 7.71 12.54
C ARG A 355 25.28 7.48 13.98
N GLN A 356 24.05 7.81 14.27
CA GLN A 356 23.44 7.59 15.60
C GLN A 356 23.23 6.09 15.84
N ASP A 357 23.15 5.70 17.11
CA ASP A 357 22.78 4.36 17.51
C ASP A 357 21.38 3.98 17.02
N ALA A 358 21.18 2.70 16.73
CA ALA A 358 19.92 2.19 16.17
C ALA A 358 18.71 2.53 17.06
N GLU A 359 18.89 2.50 18.39
CA GLU A 359 17.81 2.84 19.33
C GLU A 359 17.43 4.32 19.28
N VAL A 360 18.44 5.21 19.15
CA VAL A 360 18.19 6.66 18.99
C VAL A 360 17.44 6.93 17.69
N LEU A 361 17.83 6.26 16.61
CA LEU A 361 17.14 6.39 15.31
C LEU A 361 15.70 5.88 15.39
N ARG A 362 15.48 4.75 16.05
CA ARG A 362 14.14 4.17 16.28
C ARG A 362 13.26 5.12 17.08
N GLN A 363 13.79 5.66 18.19
CA GLN A 363 13.06 6.59 19.04
C GLN A 363 12.70 7.87 18.28
N ASN A 364 13.60 8.39 17.46
CA ASN A 364 13.33 9.54 16.59
C ASN A 364 12.16 9.30 15.61
N VAL A 365 11.98 8.06 15.14
CA VAL A 365 10.81 7.68 14.32
C VAL A 365 9.55 7.69 15.17
N TYR A 366 9.59 7.05 16.34
CA TYR A 366 8.43 6.97 17.25
C TYR A 366 7.95 8.35 17.69
N ASP A 367 8.85 9.25 18.05
CA ASP A 367 8.51 10.62 18.47
C ASP A 367 7.75 11.40 17.38
N ARG A 368 8.12 11.19 16.11
CA ARG A 368 7.40 11.80 14.97
C ARG A 368 6.03 11.19 14.77
N GLN A 369 5.96 9.86 14.82
CA GLN A 369 4.70 9.12 14.68
C GLN A 369 3.72 9.50 15.80
N GLU A 370 4.19 9.63 17.03
CA GLU A 370 3.38 10.00 18.19
C GLU A 370 2.74 11.39 18.02
N LYS A 371 3.54 12.39 17.64
CA LYS A 371 3.02 13.74 17.36
C LYS A 371 1.99 13.77 16.24
N CYS A 372 2.18 12.99 15.19
CA CYS A 372 1.20 12.87 14.12
C CYS A 372 -0.09 12.20 14.62
N ASN A 373 0.04 11.15 15.42
CA ASN A 373 -1.08 10.39 15.96
C ASN A 373 -1.96 11.22 16.91
N GLU A 374 -1.35 12.08 17.76
CA GLU A 374 -2.10 13.00 18.63
C GLU A 374 -3.04 13.91 17.84
N VAL A 375 -2.56 14.49 16.74
CA VAL A 375 -3.38 15.37 15.89
C VAL A 375 -4.42 14.57 15.11
N ARG A 376 -4.06 13.36 14.65
CA ARG A 376 -4.96 12.44 13.96
C ARG A 376 -6.16 12.07 14.84
N ASP A 377 -5.91 11.65 16.07
CA ASP A 377 -6.97 11.21 17.00
C ASP A 377 -7.95 12.34 17.26
N ARG A 378 -7.44 13.57 17.40
CA ARG A 378 -8.28 14.77 17.51
C ARG A 378 -9.11 15.01 16.24
N ALA A 379 -8.51 14.89 15.05
CA ALA A 379 -9.24 15.08 13.78
C ALA A 379 -10.38 14.06 13.63
N GLU A 380 -10.14 12.80 13.99
CA GLU A 380 -11.14 11.74 13.95
C GLU A 380 -12.32 12.00 14.86
N GLN A 381 -12.05 12.40 16.11
CA GLN A 381 -13.09 12.73 17.07
C GLN A 381 -13.96 13.92 16.62
N GLU A 382 -13.32 15.02 16.16
CA GLU A 382 -14.05 16.20 15.68
C GLU A 382 -14.91 15.89 14.45
N LEU A 383 -14.37 15.14 13.48
CA LEU A 383 -15.09 14.75 12.28
C LEU A 383 -16.25 13.80 12.56
N ALA A 384 -16.03 12.76 13.39
CA ALA A 384 -17.09 11.80 13.72
C ALA A 384 -18.28 12.50 14.38
N ARG A 385 -18.00 13.40 15.35
CA ARG A 385 -19.04 14.25 15.95
C ARG A 385 -19.75 15.11 14.92
N ALA A 386 -18.99 15.78 14.05
CA ALA A 386 -19.56 16.68 13.04
C ALA A 386 -20.53 15.96 12.09
N HIS A 387 -20.26 14.71 11.71
CA HIS A 387 -21.17 13.91 10.91
C HIS A 387 -22.49 13.60 11.64
N PHE A 388 -22.44 13.21 12.91
CA PHE A 388 -23.64 12.97 13.72
C PHE A 388 -24.40 14.27 14.00
N GLU A 389 -23.71 15.34 14.35
CA GLU A 389 -24.31 16.66 14.57
C GLU A 389 -24.99 17.20 13.30
N THR A 390 -24.40 16.95 12.11
CA THR A 390 -25.02 17.28 10.83
C THR A 390 -26.31 16.47 10.60
N LYS A 391 -26.26 15.16 10.88
CA LYS A 391 -27.48 14.33 10.83
C LYS A 391 -28.58 14.90 11.73
N PHE A 392 -28.24 15.30 12.93
CA PHE A 392 -29.21 15.86 13.87
C PHE A 392 -29.92 17.10 13.30
N ILE A 393 -29.20 18.05 12.72
CA ILE A 393 -29.83 19.25 12.12
C ILE A 393 -30.64 18.91 10.87
N ILE A 394 -30.24 17.92 10.08
CA ILE A 394 -31.02 17.39 8.97
C ILE A 394 -32.38 16.84 9.48
N ASP A 395 -32.34 16.04 10.54
CA ASP A 395 -33.55 15.47 11.16
C ASP A 395 -34.44 16.56 11.80
N LYS A 396 -33.88 17.75 12.11
CA LYS A 396 -34.63 18.94 12.57
C LYS A 396 -35.14 19.82 11.45
N GLY A 397 -34.90 19.46 10.18
CA GLY A 397 -35.43 20.18 9.03
C GLY A 397 -34.51 21.28 8.49
N ALA A 398 -33.21 21.18 8.71
CA ALA A 398 -32.23 22.08 8.09
C ALA A 398 -32.35 22.06 6.57
N THR A 399 -32.36 23.24 5.95
CA THR A 399 -32.47 23.41 4.49
C THR A 399 -31.16 23.12 3.77
N ASP A 400 -31.22 22.82 2.47
CA ASP A 400 -30.02 22.62 1.64
C ASP A 400 -29.09 23.84 1.66
N ALA A 401 -29.62 25.06 1.72
CA ALA A 401 -28.85 26.27 1.82
C ALA A 401 -28.08 26.40 3.16
N GLU A 402 -28.65 25.87 4.25
CA GLU A 402 -27.96 25.81 5.55
C GLU A 402 -26.94 24.69 5.60
N LEU A 403 -27.17 23.57 4.91
CA LEU A 403 -26.28 22.41 4.86
C LEU A 403 -25.07 22.61 3.95
N ALA A 404 -25.22 23.29 2.81
CA ALA A 404 -24.19 23.43 1.80
C ALA A 404 -22.82 23.92 2.34
N PRO A 405 -22.74 25.00 3.13
CA PRO A 405 -21.45 25.45 3.70
C PRO A 405 -20.87 24.46 4.71
N ILE A 406 -21.70 23.73 5.45
CA ILE A 406 -21.28 22.67 6.39
C ILE A 406 -20.68 21.51 5.63
N GLN A 407 -21.38 21.03 4.60
CA GLN A 407 -20.94 19.91 3.77
C GLN A 407 -19.64 20.23 3.03
N ALA A 408 -19.45 21.47 2.56
CA ALA A 408 -18.19 21.91 1.94
C ALA A 408 -17.01 21.82 2.92
N LEU A 409 -17.20 22.22 4.17
CA LEU A 409 -16.17 22.10 5.22
C LEU A 409 -15.90 20.65 5.60
N LEU A 410 -16.93 19.82 5.74
CA LEU A 410 -16.78 18.39 6.03
C LEU A 410 -16.02 17.66 4.92
N ARG A 411 -16.33 17.93 3.63
CA ARG A 411 -15.59 17.38 2.50
C ARG A 411 -14.10 17.71 2.58
N LYS A 412 -13.76 19.00 2.80
CA LYS A 412 -12.37 19.46 2.92
C LYS A 412 -11.65 18.87 4.12
N SER A 413 -12.34 18.79 5.25
CA SER A 413 -11.81 18.22 6.49
C SER A 413 -11.50 16.74 6.32
N GLN A 414 -12.46 15.97 5.84
CA GLN A 414 -12.30 14.53 5.70
C GLN A 414 -11.29 14.16 4.61
N TRP A 415 -11.21 14.90 3.51
CA TRP A 415 -10.19 14.70 2.48
C TRP A 415 -8.78 14.80 3.05
N ARG A 416 -8.48 15.84 3.84
CA ARG A 416 -7.15 16.03 4.45
C ARG A 416 -6.80 14.96 5.46
N TRP A 417 -7.77 14.58 6.29
CA TRP A 417 -7.60 13.47 7.21
C TRP A 417 -7.33 12.16 6.44
N ASP A 418 -8.16 11.84 5.47
CA ASP A 418 -8.07 10.58 4.73
C ASP A 418 -6.76 10.50 3.92
N TYR A 419 -6.36 11.60 3.27
CA TYR A 419 -5.10 11.68 2.53
C TYR A 419 -3.87 11.43 3.43
N ALA A 420 -3.87 12.01 4.63
CA ALA A 420 -2.80 11.81 5.59
C ALA A 420 -2.71 10.38 6.12
N ILE A 421 -3.85 9.72 6.38
CA ILE A 421 -3.87 8.39 7.01
C ILE A 421 -3.82 7.23 6.00
N ALA A 422 -4.30 7.41 4.78
CA ALA A 422 -4.24 6.40 3.72
C ALA A 422 -2.81 6.16 3.22
N SER A 423 -1.90 7.07 3.50
CA SER A 423 -0.47 6.94 3.23
C SER A 423 0.23 6.32 4.44
N HIS A 424 0.27 4.99 4.52
CA HIS A 424 0.69 4.23 5.71
C HIS A 424 2.06 4.60 6.30
N GLY A 425 3.01 5.09 5.49
CA GLY A 425 4.32 5.55 5.93
C GLY A 425 4.44 7.06 6.14
N ALA A 426 3.39 7.85 5.91
CA ALA A 426 3.46 9.32 5.87
C ALA A 426 3.95 9.94 7.17
N THR A 427 3.60 9.38 8.31
CA THR A 427 4.05 9.85 9.65
C THR A 427 5.57 9.83 9.84
N PHE A 428 6.28 9.09 8.98
CA PHE A 428 7.74 9.13 8.88
C PHE A 428 8.22 9.82 7.60
N HIS A 429 7.60 9.52 6.44
CA HIS A 429 8.06 10.06 5.15
C HIS A 429 7.96 11.59 5.10
N ALA A 430 6.85 12.17 5.59
CA ALA A 430 6.58 13.60 5.60
C ALA A 430 5.79 14.04 6.84
N PRO A 431 6.33 13.89 8.06
CA PRO A 431 5.58 14.13 9.30
C PRO A 431 5.07 15.56 9.43
N GLN A 432 5.80 16.55 8.91
CA GLN A 432 5.36 17.95 8.92
C GLN A 432 4.12 18.16 8.06
N GLU A 433 4.09 17.54 6.88
CA GLU A 433 2.93 17.59 5.99
C GLU A 433 1.72 16.87 6.59
N VAL A 434 1.93 15.70 7.22
CA VAL A 434 0.87 15.00 7.95
C VAL A 434 0.25 15.89 9.04
N ILE A 435 1.08 16.53 9.87
CA ILE A 435 0.60 17.43 10.92
C ILE A 435 -0.15 18.62 10.31
N ARG A 436 0.35 19.21 9.22
CA ARG A 436 -0.30 20.32 8.52
C ARG A 436 -1.70 19.90 8.03
N LEU A 437 -1.81 18.80 7.32
CA LEU A 437 -3.08 18.29 6.79
C LEU A 437 -4.07 17.97 7.89
N LEU A 438 -3.64 17.27 8.94
CA LEU A 438 -4.48 16.90 10.07
C LEU A 438 -4.93 18.15 10.87
N SER A 439 -4.06 19.14 11.02
CA SER A 439 -4.43 20.42 11.67
C SER A 439 -5.50 21.18 10.86
N HIS A 440 -5.37 21.22 9.53
CA HIS A 440 -6.42 21.79 8.66
C HIS A 440 -7.72 20.97 8.75
N SER A 441 -7.62 19.64 8.86
CA SER A 441 -8.80 18.80 9.08
C SER A 441 -9.53 19.17 10.36
N VAL A 442 -8.82 19.31 11.47
CA VAL A 442 -9.39 19.74 12.76
C VAL A 442 -10.06 21.11 12.62
N ASP A 443 -9.37 22.08 12.00
CA ASP A 443 -9.89 23.44 11.84
C ASP A 443 -11.18 23.47 11.02
N TYR A 444 -11.24 22.79 9.86
CA TYR A 444 -12.46 22.70 9.06
C TYR A 444 -13.59 21.96 9.78
N ALA A 445 -13.29 20.89 10.52
CA ALA A 445 -14.31 20.20 11.31
C ALA A 445 -14.91 21.11 12.39
N GLN A 446 -14.09 21.87 13.09
CA GLN A 446 -14.54 22.81 14.12
C GLN A 446 -15.35 23.98 13.52
N GLN A 447 -14.93 24.51 12.37
CA GLN A 447 -15.74 25.53 11.64
C GLN A 447 -17.10 24.96 11.24
N ALA A 448 -17.15 23.71 10.74
CA ALA A 448 -18.43 23.04 10.43
C ALA A 448 -19.31 22.94 11.67
N ARG A 449 -18.77 22.51 12.81
CA ARG A 449 -19.49 22.37 14.07
C ARG A 449 -20.03 23.70 14.60
N LEU A 450 -19.30 24.80 14.42
CA LEU A 450 -19.80 26.15 14.74
C LEU A 450 -21.00 26.53 13.87
N LEU A 451 -20.98 26.20 12.58
CA LEU A 451 -22.14 26.42 11.70
C LEU A 451 -23.30 25.51 12.08
N ILE A 452 -23.06 24.24 12.40
CA ILE A 452 -24.07 23.28 12.86
C ILE A 452 -24.78 23.82 14.12
N ALA A 453 -24.03 24.30 15.11
CA ALA A 453 -24.59 24.86 16.35
C ALA A 453 -25.51 26.07 16.06
N ARG A 454 -25.12 26.94 15.12
CA ARG A 454 -25.95 28.08 14.69
C ARG A 454 -27.24 27.64 14.00
N VAL A 455 -27.15 26.61 13.14
CA VAL A 455 -28.33 26.04 12.46
C VAL A 455 -29.22 25.34 13.50
N ALA A 456 -28.65 24.55 14.39
CA ALA A 456 -29.41 23.90 15.49
C ALA A 456 -30.20 24.92 16.33
N ALA A 457 -29.56 26.05 16.68
CA ALA A 457 -30.22 27.13 17.42
C ALA A 457 -31.41 27.72 16.65
N LYS A 458 -31.28 27.94 15.33
CA LYS A 458 -32.42 28.40 14.48
C LYS A 458 -33.58 27.40 14.47
N HIS A 459 -33.30 26.13 14.57
CA HIS A 459 -34.27 25.05 14.62
C HIS A 459 -34.68 24.67 16.07
N GLY A 460 -34.45 25.56 17.05
CA GLY A 460 -34.94 25.48 18.41
C GLY A 460 -34.12 24.58 19.34
N HIS A 461 -32.89 24.24 18.99
CA HIS A 461 -31.98 23.44 19.86
C HIS A 461 -30.79 24.28 20.33
N MET A 462 -30.74 24.58 21.63
CA MET A 462 -29.72 25.45 22.25
C MET A 462 -28.69 24.70 23.10
N GLY A 463 -28.85 23.39 23.24
CA GLY A 463 -27.99 22.53 24.06
C GLY A 463 -26.93 21.76 23.28
N GLU A 464 -26.21 20.91 23.96
CA GLU A 464 -25.33 19.95 23.33
C GLU A 464 -26.11 18.96 22.45
N ILE A 465 -25.64 18.74 21.23
CA ILE A 465 -26.27 17.79 20.32
C ILE A 465 -25.88 16.36 20.76
N PRO A 466 -26.86 15.50 21.03
CA PRO A 466 -26.59 14.13 21.41
C PRO A 466 -25.99 13.32 20.25
N VAL A 467 -24.94 12.56 20.54
CA VAL A 467 -24.35 11.61 19.59
C VAL A 467 -24.45 10.20 20.15
N PRO A 468 -24.64 9.17 19.33
CA PRO A 468 -24.65 7.80 19.80
C PRO A 468 -23.27 7.38 20.34
N ASP A 469 -23.25 6.34 21.14
CA ASP A 469 -22.00 5.75 21.61
C ASP A 469 -21.36 4.95 20.45
N TYR A 470 -20.17 5.39 20.01
CA TYR A 470 -19.33 4.75 19.01
C TYR A 470 -17.94 4.39 19.54
N SER A 471 -17.80 4.21 20.84
CA SER A 471 -16.52 3.98 21.52
C SER A 471 -15.83 2.64 21.19
N THR A 472 -16.52 1.74 20.49
CA THR A 472 -15.95 0.49 19.98
C THR A 472 -16.36 0.29 18.52
N LYS A 473 -15.60 -0.50 17.77
CA LYS A 473 -15.94 -0.85 16.38
C LYS A 473 -17.37 -1.36 16.26
N ALA A 474 -17.79 -2.29 17.12
CA ALA A 474 -19.12 -2.89 17.06
C ALA A 474 -20.23 -1.84 17.30
N LYS A 475 -20.04 -0.92 18.27
CA LYS A 475 -20.99 0.17 18.51
C LYS A 475 -21.03 1.16 17.37
N ALA A 476 -19.86 1.51 16.82
CA ALA A 476 -19.77 2.40 15.66
C ALA A 476 -20.44 1.79 14.43
N GLN A 477 -20.24 0.51 14.15
CA GLN A 477 -20.91 -0.21 13.06
C GLN A 477 -22.41 -0.29 13.25
N ALA A 478 -22.88 -0.54 14.47
CA ALA A 478 -24.31 -0.51 14.80
C ALA A 478 -24.91 0.91 14.61
N ALA A 479 -24.18 1.96 15.03
CA ALA A 479 -24.63 3.36 14.89
C ALA A 479 -24.84 3.81 13.45
N ILE A 480 -24.15 3.19 12.48
CA ILE A 480 -24.32 3.44 11.04
C ILE A 480 -25.17 2.36 10.33
N GLY A 481 -25.74 1.41 11.08
CA GLY A 481 -26.71 0.43 10.57
C GLY A 481 -26.10 -0.74 9.79
N LEU A 482 -24.87 -1.15 10.04
CA LEU A 482 -24.25 -2.32 9.41
C LEU A 482 -24.71 -3.63 10.04
N ASP A 483 -25.19 -4.58 9.23
CA ASP A 483 -25.43 -5.97 9.63
C ASP A 483 -24.13 -6.80 9.48
N MET A 484 -23.30 -6.76 10.52
CA MET A 484 -22.03 -7.47 10.52
C MET A 484 -22.17 -8.99 10.54
N ASN A 485 -23.30 -9.53 11.05
CA ASN A 485 -23.53 -10.97 11.05
C ASN A 485 -23.75 -11.48 9.61
N MET A 486 -24.58 -10.79 8.85
CA MET A 486 -24.80 -11.11 7.43
C MET A 486 -23.52 -10.96 6.61
N LEU A 487 -22.78 -9.85 6.79
CA LEU A 487 -21.52 -9.61 6.08
C LEU A 487 -20.47 -10.70 6.35
N ASN A 488 -20.28 -11.09 7.60
CA ASN A 488 -19.34 -12.15 7.99
C ASN A 488 -19.77 -13.53 7.47
N GLN A 489 -21.06 -13.84 7.51
CA GLN A 489 -21.59 -15.11 6.99
C GLN A 489 -21.37 -15.21 5.47
N ASN A 490 -21.68 -14.15 4.73
CA ASN A 490 -21.48 -14.10 3.28
C ASN A 490 -19.99 -14.22 2.91
N LYS A 491 -19.11 -13.54 3.66
CA LYS A 491 -17.65 -13.62 3.45
C LYS A 491 -17.14 -15.05 3.70
N ARG A 492 -17.59 -15.70 4.76
CA ARG A 492 -17.21 -17.08 5.06
C ARG A 492 -17.62 -18.02 3.91
N ARG A 493 -18.87 -17.91 3.44
CA ARG A 493 -19.32 -18.70 2.29
C ARG A 493 -18.50 -18.45 1.02
N PHE A 494 -18.14 -17.21 0.74
CA PHE A 494 -17.26 -16.87 -0.38
C PHE A 494 -15.91 -17.57 -0.27
N LEU A 495 -15.29 -17.52 0.90
CA LEU A 495 -13.98 -18.14 1.15
C LEU A 495 -14.05 -19.68 1.08
N ASP A 496 -15.14 -20.29 1.55
CA ASP A 496 -15.29 -21.74 1.62
C ASP A 496 -15.79 -22.35 0.29
N GLU A 497 -16.64 -21.64 -0.47
CA GLU A 497 -17.33 -22.20 -1.64
C GLU A 497 -16.75 -21.71 -2.98
N ILE A 498 -16.26 -20.47 -3.06
CA ILE A 498 -15.84 -19.84 -4.32
C ILE A 498 -14.32 -19.84 -4.49
N VAL A 499 -13.58 -19.39 -3.49
CA VAL A 499 -12.11 -19.26 -3.59
C VAL A 499 -11.42 -20.60 -3.89
N PRO A 500 -11.81 -21.75 -3.29
CA PRO A 500 -11.20 -23.04 -3.62
C PRO A 500 -11.41 -23.45 -5.09
N LYS A 501 -12.56 -23.11 -5.68
CA LYS A 501 -12.83 -23.37 -7.10
C LYS A 501 -11.90 -22.55 -7.99
N TRP A 502 -11.70 -21.27 -7.67
CA TRP A 502 -10.75 -20.42 -8.40
C TRP A 502 -9.32 -20.98 -8.37
N ILE A 503 -8.88 -21.45 -7.20
CA ILE A 503 -7.54 -22.05 -7.05
C ILE A 503 -7.42 -23.37 -7.85
N MET A 504 -8.44 -24.22 -7.81
CA MET A 504 -8.45 -25.46 -8.61
C MET A 504 -8.42 -25.19 -10.12
N ASP A 505 -9.22 -24.22 -10.58
CA ASP A 505 -9.26 -23.82 -11.99
C ASP A 505 -7.92 -23.22 -12.43
N ALA A 506 -7.31 -22.39 -11.61
CA ALA A 506 -5.98 -21.81 -11.87
C ALA A 506 -4.89 -22.90 -12.01
N LYS A 507 -4.88 -23.89 -11.12
CA LYS A 507 -3.96 -25.04 -11.20
C LYS A 507 -4.19 -25.86 -12.48
N LYS A 508 -5.44 -26.20 -12.77
CA LYS A 508 -5.81 -26.95 -13.98
C LYS A 508 -5.38 -26.23 -15.26
N ASN A 509 -5.45 -24.90 -15.27
CA ASN A 509 -5.09 -24.06 -16.42
C ASN A 509 -3.60 -23.67 -16.44
N GLY A 510 -2.77 -24.19 -15.54
CA GLY A 510 -1.34 -23.92 -15.48
C GLY A 510 -0.98 -22.46 -15.09
N LYS A 511 -1.92 -21.74 -14.47
CA LYS A 511 -1.70 -20.36 -14.01
C LYS A 511 -0.97 -20.32 -12.66
N LEU A 512 -1.10 -21.34 -11.84
CA LEU A 512 -0.45 -21.49 -10.54
C LEU A 512 0.47 -22.72 -10.57
N ILE A 513 1.74 -22.53 -10.16
CA ILE A 513 2.72 -23.61 -9.99
C ILE A 513 2.63 -24.12 -8.56
N GLU A 514 2.48 -25.44 -8.39
CA GLU A 514 2.67 -26.09 -7.08
C GLU A 514 4.18 -26.26 -6.82
N ILE A 515 4.64 -25.82 -5.64
CA ILE A 515 6.03 -26.00 -5.16
C ILE A 515 6.07 -27.28 -4.30
#